data_59e11e8f5e44d67329602d02501049d5
#
_entry.id   59e11e8f5e44d67329602d02501049d5
#
_cell.length_a   1.000
_cell.length_b   1.000
_cell.length_c   1.000
_cell.angle_alpha   90.00
_cell.angle_beta   90.00
_cell.angle_gamma   90.00
#
_symmetry.space_group_name_H-M   'P 1'
#
loop_
_entity.id
_entity.type
_entity.pdbx_description
1 polymer ?
#
loop_
_entity_poly.entity_id
_entity_poly.type
_entity_poly.pdbx_seq_one_letter_code
_entity_poly.pdbx_strand_id
1 'polypeptide(L)'
;ALAFAWWALMPNPDRLERRPVEVAPVAAYAASESDGPVWTPESLGEGWTANFATFETYAGALSWRVGLVTPGEEYVEISQAADATDAWVSALTAKAGDEAGTRTITGPDGPQEWTAREGEERAVVLGPAEGREVTTVVRGTADWDEIEEFIGLLEVAD
;
A
#
# COMPACT_ATOMS: atom_id res chain seq x y z
N ALA A 1 -3.91 -8.83 -45.41
CA ALA A 1 -4.82 -7.69 -45.14
C ALA A 1 -5.83 -8.00 -44.04
N LEU A 2 -6.47 -9.17 -44.09
CA LEU A 2 -7.45 -9.57 -43.09
C LEU A 2 -6.80 -9.81 -41.72
N ALA A 3 -5.64 -10.42 -41.65
CA ALA A 3 -4.90 -10.65 -40.42
C ALA A 3 -4.47 -9.34 -39.74
N PHE A 4 -4.13 -8.34 -40.52
CA PHE A 4 -3.73 -7.03 -40.02
C PHE A 4 -4.93 -6.28 -39.41
N ALA A 5 -6.07 -6.31 -40.05
CA ALA A 5 -7.30 -5.68 -39.56
C ALA A 5 -7.79 -6.34 -38.27
N TRP A 6 -7.64 -7.67 -38.18
CA TRP A 6 -8.02 -8.41 -36.97
C TRP A 6 -7.11 -8.05 -35.78
N TRP A 7 -5.81 -7.90 -36.02
CA TRP A 7 -4.85 -7.48 -34.97
C TRP A 7 -5.19 -6.08 -34.44
N ALA A 8 -5.61 -5.18 -35.31
CA ALA A 8 -5.97 -3.81 -34.91
C ALA A 8 -7.24 -3.77 -34.05
N LEU A 9 -8.07 -4.79 -34.08
CA LEU A 9 -9.29 -4.89 -33.29
C LEU A 9 -9.08 -5.59 -31.94
N MET A 10 -7.91 -6.15 -31.70
CA MET A 10 -7.62 -6.77 -30.41
C MET A 10 -7.48 -5.73 -29.31
N PRO A 11 -8.15 -5.93 -28.13
CA PRO A 11 -7.96 -5.04 -27.00
C PRO A 11 -6.51 -5.10 -26.53
N ASN A 12 -5.98 -3.96 -26.17
CA ASN A 12 -4.63 -3.87 -25.62
C ASN A 12 -4.62 -4.41 -24.20
N PRO A 13 -3.91 -5.52 -23.87
CA PRO A 13 -3.87 -6.09 -22.53
C PRO A 13 -3.40 -5.10 -21.47
N ASP A 14 -2.46 -4.22 -21.79
CA ASP A 14 -1.92 -3.23 -20.86
C ASP A 14 -2.98 -2.24 -20.40
N ARG A 15 -3.94 -1.92 -21.26
CA ARG A 15 -5.07 -1.05 -20.89
C ARG A 15 -6.03 -1.72 -19.92
N LEU A 16 -6.23 -3.03 -20.07
CA LEU A 16 -7.12 -3.80 -19.17
C LEU A 16 -6.53 -3.95 -17.78
N GLU A 17 -5.21 -4.09 -17.69
CA GLU A 17 -4.50 -4.23 -16.43
C GLU A 17 -4.44 -2.94 -15.62
N ARG A 18 -4.66 -1.79 -16.24
CA ARG A 18 -4.60 -0.46 -15.61
C ARG A 18 -5.95 0.09 -15.17
N ARG A 19 -6.99 -0.73 -15.13
CA ARG A 19 -8.28 -0.29 -14.63
C ARG A 19 -8.20 0.02 -13.14
N PRO A 20 -8.67 1.20 -12.70
CA PRO A 20 -8.72 1.52 -11.29
C PRO A 20 -9.57 0.51 -10.53
N VAL A 21 -9.08 0.12 -9.35
CA VAL A 21 -9.80 -0.76 -8.43
C VAL A 21 -10.53 0.11 -7.42
N GLU A 22 -11.75 -0.29 -7.06
CA GLU A 22 -12.49 0.37 -5.99
C GLU A 22 -11.98 -0.14 -4.64
N VAL A 23 -11.35 0.73 -3.87
CA VAL A 23 -10.76 0.40 -2.58
C VAL A 23 -11.82 0.35 -1.48
N ALA A 24 -12.79 1.26 -1.50
CA ALA A 24 -13.75 1.44 -0.41
C ALA A 24 -14.52 0.19 0.01
N PRO A 25 -15.09 -0.63 -0.91
CA PRO A 25 -15.80 -1.85 -0.51
C PRO A 25 -14.90 -2.86 0.19
N VAL A 26 -13.66 -3.03 -0.28
CA VAL A 26 -12.70 -3.96 0.31
C VAL A 26 -12.23 -3.44 1.67
N ALA A 27 -12.00 -2.14 1.79
CA ALA A 27 -11.65 -1.50 3.06
C ALA A 27 -12.74 -1.68 4.11
N ALA A 28 -14.00 -1.51 3.73
CA ALA A 28 -15.13 -1.72 4.63
C ALA A 28 -15.21 -3.17 5.11
N TYR A 29 -15.01 -4.12 4.21
CA TYR A 29 -14.96 -5.54 4.58
C TYR A 29 -13.79 -5.82 5.52
N ALA A 30 -12.61 -5.33 5.22
CA ALA A 30 -11.43 -5.50 6.06
C ALA A 30 -11.66 -4.89 7.45
N ALA A 31 -12.27 -3.72 7.53
CA ALA A 31 -12.56 -3.06 8.80
C ALA A 31 -13.52 -3.87 9.66
N SER A 32 -14.50 -4.55 9.04
CA SER A 32 -15.48 -5.39 9.76
C SER A 32 -14.87 -6.70 10.28
N GLU A 33 -13.81 -7.19 9.65
CA GLU A 33 -13.21 -8.50 9.98
C GLU A 33 -11.87 -8.38 10.69
N SER A 34 -11.24 -7.21 10.69
CA SER A 34 -9.92 -7.03 11.29
C SER A 34 -9.98 -6.83 12.80
N ASP A 35 -8.96 -7.35 13.49
CA ASP A 35 -8.80 -7.15 14.93
C ASP A 35 -8.17 -5.80 15.28
N GLY A 36 -7.79 -5.01 14.29
CA GLY A 36 -7.17 -3.70 14.49
C GLY A 36 -7.63 -2.69 13.45
N PRO A 37 -7.16 -1.44 13.57
CA PRO A 37 -7.57 -0.39 12.62
C PRO A 37 -7.07 -0.70 11.21
N VAL A 38 -7.92 -0.41 10.24
CA VAL A 38 -7.61 -0.51 8.81
C VAL A 38 -7.42 0.90 8.28
N TRP A 39 -6.23 1.20 7.77
CA TRP A 39 -5.91 2.51 7.20
C TRP A 39 -6.08 2.44 5.69
N THR A 40 -6.86 3.35 5.15
CA THR A 40 -7.24 3.33 3.73
C THR A 40 -7.12 4.72 3.12
N PRO A 41 -6.68 4.82 1.84
CA PRO A 41 -6.71 6.08 1.12
C PRO A 41 -8.14 6.33 0.60
N GLU A 42 -8.96 7.06 1.35
CA GLU A 42 -10.35 7.35 0.95
C GLU A 42 -10.46 8.45 -0.08
N SER A 43 -9.64 9.48 0.04
CA SER A 43 -9.71 10.67 -0.82
C SER A 43 -8.41 10.86 -1.57
N LEU A 44 -8.21 10.05 -2.61
CA LEU A 44 -7.05 10.20 -3.47
C LEU A 44 -7.19 11.45 -4.31
N GLY A 45 -6.14 12.26 -4.34
CA GLY A 45 -6.08 13.42 -5.22
C GLY A 45 -5.95 13.01 -6.69
N GLU A 46 -5.87 14.02 -7.54
CA GLU A 46 -5.69 13.81 -8.97
C GLU A 46 -4.35 13.12 -9.24
N GLY A 47 -4.36 12.13 -10.12
CA GLY A 47 -3.17 11.40 -10.54
C GLY A 47 -2.88 10.12 -9.77
N TRP A 48 -3.57 9.88 -8.65
CA TRP A 48 -3.43 8.62 -7.90
C TRP A 48 -4.39 7.57 -8.45
N THR A 49 -3.90 6.34 -8.63
CA THR A 49 -4.71 5.23 -9.14
C THR A 49 -4.46 3.97 -8.33
N ALA A 50 -5.51 3.37 -7.80
CA ALA A 50 -5.39 2.10 -7.08
C ALA A 50 -5.29 0.94 -8.08
N ASN A 51 -4.30 0.06 -7.89
CA ASN A 51 -4.07 -1.13 -8.71
C ASN A 51 -4.71 -2.38 -8.11
N PHE A 52 -4.66 -2.51 -6.80
CA PHE A 52 -5.31 -3.60 -6.09
C PHE A 52 -5.66 -3.19 -4.67
N ALA A 53 -6.65 -3.89 -4.11
CA ALA A 53 -7.01 -3.80 -2.70
C ALA A 53 -7.46 -5.21 -2.27
N THR A 54 -6.78 -5.79 -1.29
CA THR A 54 -7.05 -7.16 -0.84
C THR A 54 -7.06 -7.26 0.68
N PHE A 55 -7.84 -8.21 1.17
CA PHE A 55 -7.83 -8.59 2.58
C PHE A 55 -7.78 -10.11 2.64
N GLU A 56 -6.57 -10.66 2.68
CA GLU A 56 -6.32 -12.09 2.61
C GLU A 56 -4.98 -12.43 3.27
N THR A 57 -4.71 -13.70 3.47
CA THR A 57 -3.44 -14.16 4.04
C THR A 57 -2.28 -13.85 3.10
N TYR A 58 -1.27 -13.19 3.64
CA TYR A 58 -0.02 -12.90 2.96
C TYR A 58 1.14 -13.18 3.92
N ALA A 59 2.15 -13.93 3.47
CA ALA A 59 3.34 -14.26 4.27
C ALA A 59 2.99 -14.75 5.69
N GLY A 60 1.92 -15.53 5.83
CA GLY A 60 1.50 -16.14 7.08
C GLY A 60 0.57 -15.33 7.97
N ALA A 61 0.18 -14.13 7.58
CA ALA A 61 -0.70 -13.27 8.36
C ALA A 61 -1.85 -12.72 7.51
N LEU A 62 -3.03 -12.61 8.11
CA LEU A 62 -4.18 -11.97 7.46
C LEU A 62 -3.89 -10.49 7.31
N SER A 63 -3.88 -10.02 6.08
CA SER A 63 -3.33 -8.72 5.72
C SER A 63 -4.29 -7.87 4.89
N TRP A 64 -4.42 -6.61 5.28
CA TRP A 64 -5.00 -5.55 4.46
C TRP A 64 -3.89 -4.95 3.60
N ARG A 65 -4.08 -4.93 2.28
CA ARG A 65 -3.06 -4.44 1.35
C ARG A 65 -3.70 -3.63 0.24
N VAL A 66 -3.12 -2.46 -0.04
CA VAL A 66 -3.53 -1.59 -1.16
C VAL A 66 -2.29 -1.14 -1.91
N GLY A 67 -2.30 -1.34 -3.21
CA GLY A 67 -1.24 -0.87 -4.10
C GLY A 67 -1.74 0.23 -5.02
N LEU A 68 -0.95 1.28 -5.19
CA LEU A 68 -1.31 2.46 -5.97
C LEU A 68 -0.17 2.91 -6.86
N VAL A 69 -0.55 3.61 -7.93
CA VAL A 69 0.38 4.40 -8.74
C VAL A 69 0.23 5.86 -8.33
N THR A 70 1.35 6.54 -8.11
CA THR A 70 1.39 7.93 -7.67
C THR A 70 1.24 8.89 -8.85
N PRO A 71 0.99 10.18 -8.62
CA PRO A 71 1.01 11.19 -9.70
C PRO A 71 2.32 11.23 -10.47
N GLY A 72 3.44 10.88 -9.84
CA GLY A 72 4.76 10.77 -10.49
C GLY A 72 4.98 9.46 -11.24
N GLU A 73 3.92 8.64 -11.40
CA GLU A 73 3.97 7.34 -12.07
C GLU A 73 4.89 6.32 -11.37
N GLU A 74 5.05 6.46 -10.06
CA GLU A 74 5.77 5.54 -9.21
C GLU A 74 4.79 4.66 -8.44
N TYR A 75 5.28 3.66 -7.73
CA TYR A 75 4.47 2.70 -7.00
C TYR A 75 4.57 2.93 -5.50
N VAL A 76 3.43 2.81 -4.82
CA VAL A 76 3.37 2.79 -3.35
C VAL A 76 2.34 1.76 -2.90
N GLU A 77 2.65 1.06 -1.81
CA GLU A 77 1.78 0.02 -1.26
C GLU A 77 1.75 0.14 0.27
N ILE A 78 0.54 0.05 0.84
CA ILE A 78 0.38 -0.10 2.28
C ILE A 78 -0.03 -1.54 2.58
N SER A 79 0.52 -2.11 3.65
CA SER A 79 0.16 -3.42 4.18
C SER A 79 0.05 -3.34 5.70
N GLN A 80 -1.02 -3.91 6.24
CA GLN A 80 -1.25 -3.95 7.68
C GLN A 80 -1.68 -5.36 8.11
N ALA A 81 -1.17 -5.82 9.25
CA ALA A 81 -1.56 -7.10 9.84
C ALA A 81 -1.45 -7.04 11.36
N ALA A 82 -2.46 -7.62 12.05
CA ALA A 82 -2.47 -7.70 13.51
C ALA A 82 -1.49 -8.75 14.03
N ASP A 83 -1.31 -9.85 13.27
CA ASP A 83 -0.44 -10.95 13.65
C ASP A 83 0.86 -10.96 12.84
N ALA A 84 1.37 -9.78 12.49
CA ALA A 84 2.58 -9.66 11.70
C ALA A 84 3.80 -10.23 12.45
N THR A 85 4.58 -11.02 11.72
CA THR A 85 5.83 -11.58 12.22
C THR A 85 7.02 -10.89 11.56
N ASP A 86 8.23 -11.15 12.04
CA ASP A 86 9.45 -10.67 11.40
C ASP A 86 9.54 -11.15 9.94
N ALA A 87 9.08 -12.36 9.66
CA ALA A 87 9.04 -12.91 8.30
C ALA A 87 8.08 -12.13 7.40
N TRP A 88 6.95 -11.67 7.94
CA TRP A 88 5.99 -10.85 7.21
C TRP A 88 6.61 -9.49 6.84
N VAL A 89 7.26 -8.83 7.79
CA VAL A 89 7.95 -7.57 7.53
C VAL A 89 9.08 -7.77 6.51
N SER A 90 9.86 -8.83 6.67
CA SER A 90 10.97 -9.16 5.74
C SER A 90 10.50 -9.40 4.32
N ALA A 91 9.37 -10.09 4.16
CA ALA A 91 8.79 -10.32 2.83
C ALA A 91 8.39 -9.01 2.14
N LEU A 92 7.81 -8.08 2.90
CA LEU A 92 7.37 -6.79 2.36
C LEU A 92 8.53 -5.82 2.10
N THR A 93 9.61 -5.93 2.85
CA THR A 93 10.74 -4.99 2.76
C THR A 93 11.95 -5.57 2.02
N ALA A 94 11.79 -6.71 1.33
CA ALA A 94 12.89 -7.41 0.68
C ALA A 94 13.68 -6.54 -0.31
N LYS A 95 13.03 -5.61 -1.00
CA LYS A 95 13.67 -4.72 -1.96
C LYS A 95 14.09 -3.37 -1.36
N ALA A 96 13.76 -3.14 -0.11
CA ALA A 96 14.05 -1.87 0.56
C ALA A 96 15.41 -1.86 1.29
N GLY A 97 16.12 -2.97 1.25
CA GLY A 97 17.48 -3.03 1.83
C GLY A 97 17.51 -2.91 3.34
N ASP A 98 18.58 -2.34 3.86
CA ASP A 98 18.83 -2.21 5.29
C ASP A 98 18.13 -1.00 5.91
N GLU A 99 18.04 -1.00 7.23
CA GLU A 99 17.49 0.14 7.97
C GLU A 99 18.32 1.40 7.73
N ALA A 100 17.64 2.51 7.49
CA ALA A 100 18.22 3.81 7.15
C ALA A 100 17.73 4.89 8.12
N GLY A 101 17.63 4.56 9.40
CA GLY A 101 17.19 5.48 10.44
C GLY A 101 15.69 5.52 10.62
N THR A 102 15.18 6.61 11.15
CA THR A 102 13.76 6.82 11.41
C THR A 102 13.27 8.09 10.72
N ARG A 103 11.96 8.14 10.47
CA ARG A 103 11.29 9.32 9.92
C ARG A 103 10.02 9.56 10.73
N THR A 104 9.81 10.81 11.10
CA THR A 104 8.54 11.20 11.74
C THR A 104 7.56 11.55 10.64
N ILE A 105 6.46 10.79 10.56
CA ILE A 105 5.45 10.95 9.51
C ILE A 105 4.08 11.06 10.16
N THR A 106 3.28 12.02 9.69
CA THR A 106 1.92 12.22 10.19
C THR A 106 0.93 11.38 9.40
N GLY A 107 0.27 10.46 10.08
CA GLY A 107 -0.78 9.61 9.54
C GLY A 107 -2.06 9.72 10.36
N PRO A 108 -2.95 8.71 10.29
CA PRO A 108 -4.22 8.74 11.03
C PRO A 108 -4.09 8.89 12.54
N ASP A 109 -2.99 8.39 13.12
CA ASP A 109 -2.69 8.51 14.56
C ASP A 109 -1.94 9.78 14.92
N GLY A 110 -1.79 10.73 13.99
CA GLY A 110 -0.94 11.89 14.17
C GLY A 110 0.52 11.58 13.84
N PRO A 111 1.47 12.41 14.31
CA PRO A 111 2.88 12.16 14.04
C PRO A 111 3.38 10.94 14.80
N GLN A 112 4.03 10.03 14.05
CA GLN A 112 4.63 8.82 14.59
C GLN A 112 6.03 8.66 14.03
N GLU A 113 6.88 7.94 14.74
CA GLU A 113 8.23 7.63 14.31
C GLU A 113 8.25 6.27 13.60
N TRP A 114 8.56 6.28 12.33
CA TRP A 114 8.61 5.08 11.49
C TRP A 114 10.06 4.68 11.25
N THR A 115 10.36 3.39 11.25
CA THR A 115 11.68 2.89 10.85
C THR A 115 11.76 2.91 9.32
N ALA A 116 12.77 3.60 8.79
CA ALA A 116 12.98 3.73 7.35
C ALA A 116 13.96 2.69 6.83
N ARG A 117 13.74 2.25 5.59
CA ARG A 117 14.67 1.41 4.84
C ARG A 117 14.83 1.99 3.44
N GLU A 118 16.01 1.88 2.87
CA GLU A 118 16.29 2.39 1.54
C GLU A 118 17.19 1.43 0.77
N GLY A 119 16.73 0.99 -0.38
CA GLY A 119 17.42 0.10 -1.30
C GLY A 119 16.91 0.35 -2.71
N GLU A 120 16.56 -0.69 -3.46
CA GLU A 120 15.89 -0.56 -4.75
C GLU A 120 14.53 0.12 -4.60
N GLU A 121 13.87 -0.16 -3.49
CA GLU A 121 12.64 0.52 -3.06
C GLU A 121 12.91 1.25 -1.75
N ARG A 122 11.95 2.07 -1.35
CA ARG A 122 11.91 2.68 -0.02
C ARG A 122 10.79 2.06 0.78
N ALA A 123 11.00 1.92 2.08
CA ALA A 123 9.97 1.40 2.96
C ALA A 123 10.02 2.11 4.31
N VAL A 124 8.86 2.24 4.94
CA VAL A 124 8.75 2.68 6.33
C VAL A 124 7.88 1.68 7.07
N VAL A 125 8.27 1.35 8.29
CA VAL A 125 7.61 0.35 9.12
C VAL A 125 7.20 0.99 10.43
N LEU A 126 5.92 0.85 10.78
CA LEU A 126 5.38 1.30 12.05
C LEU A 126 4.89 0.07 12.83
N GLY A 127 5.56 -0.23 13.94
CA GLY A 127 5.20 -1.34 14.80
C GLY A 127 3.90 -1.10 15.58
N PRO A 128 3.38 -2.13 16.25
CA PRO A 128 2.16 -1.99 17.04
C PRO A 128 2.37 -1.07 18.25
N ALA A 129 1.31 -0.41 18.65
CA ALA A 129 1.26 0.44 19.81
C ALA A 129 -0.08 0.26 20.53
N GLU A 130 -0.18 0.76 21.77
CA GLU A 130 -1.43 0.74 22.50
C GLU A 130 -2.52 1.46 21.74
N GLY A 131 -3.66 0.79 21.53
CA GLY A 131 -4.77 1.32 20.73
C GLY A 131 -4.61 1.13 19.23
N ARG A 132 -3.45 0.65 18.79
CA ARG A 132 -3.18 0.32 17.39
C ARG A 132 -2.30 -0.93 17.34
N GLU A 133 -2.92 -2.07 17.46
CA GLU A 133 -2.23 -3.36 17.61
C GLU A 133 -1.97 -4.04 16.27
N VAL A 134 -1.57 -3.25 15.27
CA VAL A 134 -1.20 -3.73 13.94
C VAL A 134 0.18 -3.22 13.57
N THR A 135 0.88 -3.99 12.74
CA THR A 135 2.12 -3.53 12.09
C THR A 135 1.74 -2.98 10.72
N THR A 136 2.28 -1.83 10.38
CA THR A 136 2.01 -1.15 9.11
C THR A 136 3.32 -0.98 8.34
N VAL A 137 3.33 -1.38 7.07
CA VAL A 137 4.45 -1.18 6.15
C VAL A 137 3.95 -0.39 4.96
N VAL A 138 4.63 0.70 4.62
CA VAL A 138 4.40 1.45 3.38
C VAL A 138 5.70 1.38 2.59
N ARG A 139 5.63 0.91 1.36
CA ARG A 139 6.81 0.69 0.52
C ARG A 139 6.53 0.99 -0.94
N GLY A 140 7.58 1.17 -1.71
CA GLY A 140 7.47 1.30 -3.15
C GLY A 140 8.66 1.99 -3.79
N THR A 141 8.49 2.31 -5.07
CA THR A 141 9.49 3.04 -5.85
C THR A 141 9.35 4.57 -5.73
N ALA A 142 8.24 5.03 -5.13
CA ALA A 142 8.00 6.45 -4.91
C ALA A 142 9.11 7.07 -4.03
N ASP A 143 9.35 8.36 -4.20
CA ASP A 143 10.31 9.07 -3.36
C ASP A 143 9.73 9.31 -1.95
N TRP A 144 10.57 9.82 -1.05
CA TRP A 144 10.15 10.06 0.33
C TRP A 144 8.98 11.03 0.43
N ASP A 145 8.96 12.08 -0.39
CA ASP A 145 7.89 13.08 -0.37
C ASP A 145 6.54 12.46 -0.74
N GLU A 146 6.50 11.60 -1.76
CA GLU A 146 5.27 10.92 -2.17
C GLU A 146 4.82 9.88 -1.16
N ILE A 147 5.76 9.15 -0.54
CA ILE A 147 5.44 8.19 0.52
C ILE A 147 4.82 8.90 1.72
N GLU A 148 5.41 10.02 2.15
CA GLU A 148 4.87 10.78 3.27
C GLU A 148 3.53 11.43 2.94
N GLU A 149 3.37 11.94 1.71
CA GLU A 149 2.08 12.45 1.22
C GLU A 149 1.01 11.38 1.25
N PHE A 150 1.33 10.17 0.76
CA PHE A 150 0.40 9.04 0.77
C PHE A 150 -0.05 8.71 2.19
N ILE A 151 0.87 8.63 3.14
CA ILE A 151 0.53 8.33 4.54
C ILE A 151 -0.39 9.42 5.12
N GLY A 152 -0.16 10.67 4.73
CA GLY A 152 -1.01 11.80 5.14
C GLY A 152 -2.44 11.75 4.57
N LEU A 153 -2.66 10.99 3.50
CA LEU A 153 -3.98 10.80 2.90
C LEU A 153 -4.76 9.63 3.50
N LEU A 154 -4.12 8.83 4.35
CA LEU A 154 -4.76 7.66 4.95
C LEU A 154 -5.78 8.08 6.01
N GLU A 155 -6.88 7.35 6.06
CA GLU A 155 -7.94 7.50 7.05
C GLU A 155 -8.29 6.13 7.63
N VAL A 156 -8.89 6.11 8.81
CA VAL A 156 -9.35 4.87 9.43
C VAL A 156 -10.66 4.46 8.77
N ALA A 157 -10.70 3.24 8.21
CA ALA A 157 -11.91 2.71 7.59
C ALA A 157 -12.95 2.33 8.65
N ASP A 158 -14.21 2.58 8.32
CA ASP A 158 -15.36 2.23 9.19
C ASP A 158 -15.96 0.87 8.84
#